data_adc77ee48aadf8cdd9c09db5cced7f42
#
_entry.id   adc77ee48aadf8cdd9c09db5cced7f42
#
_cell.length_a   1.000
_cell.length_b   1.000
_cell.length_c   1.000
_cell.angle_alpha   90.00
_cell.angle_beta   90.00
_cell.angle_gamma   90.00
#
_symmetry.space_group_name_H-M   'P 1'
#
loop_
_entity.id
_entity.type
_entity.pdbx_description
1 polymer ?
#
loop_
_entity_poly.entity_id
_entity_poly.type
_entity_poly.pdbx_seq_one_letter_code
_entity_poly.pdbx_strand_id
1 'polypeptide(L)'
;MTGDDGDRTKFFPAIENKHGGPISMWLDRLADLGDAKYPQQIAYLRENHGFSQAHANALVMYVRNSPTSKRFKTPDDFFATLDPVAATTAHDIFAAITNTYPALELVIAWNQPMLRIDGKYVIGLSAAKNHLLLNPFSGDVLATFAEALAGYEVNKRTFKVPLDWE
;
A
#
# COMPACT_ATOMS: atom_id res chain seq x y z
N MET A 1 17.96 4.90 -9.54
CA MET A 1 16.59 5.06 -10.05
C MET A 1 15.67 5.36 -8.89
N THR A 2 15.28 6.57 -8.76
CA THR A 2 14.27 6.97 -7.80
C THR A 2 12.93 6.50 -8.35
N GLY A 3 12.46 5.38 -7.87
CA GLY A 3 11.14 4.86 -8.22
C GLY A 3 10.04 5.79 -7.74
N ASP A 4 9.71 6.75 -8.56
CA ASP A 4 8.54 7.62 -8.40
C ASP A 4 7.28 6.91 -8.93
N ASP A 5 7.33 5.59 -8.99
CA ASP A 5 6.26 4.77 -9.51
C ASP A 5 5.16 4.60 -8.45
N GLY A 6 4.07 5.26 -8.67
CA GLY A 6 2.85 5.07 -7.90
C GLY A 6 2.31 6.29 -7.19
N ASP A 7 3.11 7.35 -6.99
CA ASP A 7 2.56 8.58 -6.42
C ASP A 7 1.71 9.33 -7.45
N ARG A 8 0.40 9.20 -7.30
CA ARG A 8 -0.57 9.84 -8.19
C ARG A 8 -0.71 11.34 -7.97
N THR A 9 -0.29 11.83 -6.80
CA THR A 9 -0.41 13.26 -6.46
C THR A 9 0.47 14.14 -7.35
N LYS A 10 1.51 13.60 -7.95
CA LYS A 10 2.37 14.32 -8.90
C LYS A 10 1.61 14.86 -10.13
N PHE A 11 0.48 14.25 -10.47
CA PHE A 11 -0.37 14.70 -11.58
C PHE A 11 -1.31 15.84 -11.19
N PHE A 12 -1.51 16.09 -9.90
CA PHE A 12 -2.52 17.04 -9.43
C PHE A 12 -2.32 18.47 -9.96
N PRO A 13 -1.11 19.06 -9.91
CA PRO A 13 -0.91 20.41 -10.47
C PRO A 13 -1.24 20.50 -11.96
N ALA A 14 -0.86 19.48 -12.73
CA ALA A 14 -1.15 19.43 -14.16
C ALA A 14 -2.65 19.28 -14.44
N ILE A 15 -3.36 18.52 -13.61
CA ILE A 15 -4.81 18.35 -13.70
C ILE A 15 -5.51 19.68 -13.41
N GLU A 16 -5.16 20.36 -12.34
CA GLU A 16 -5.73 21.66 -11.97
C GLU A 16 -5.50 22.71 -13.06
N ASN A 17 -4.30 22.76 -13.62
CA ASN A 17 -3.96 23.66 -14.70
C ASN A 17 -4.76 23.39 -16.00
N LYS A 18 -4.91 22.13 -16.34
CA LYS A 18 -5.52 21.72 -17.60
C LYS A 18 -7.05 21.72 -17.56
N HIS A 19 -7.63 21.30 -16.46
CA HIS A 19 -9.06 21.08 -16.34
C HIS A 19 -9.76 22.10 -15.44
N GLY A 20 -8.99 22.96 -14.77
CA GLY A 20 -9.51 24.00 -13.88
C GLY A 20 -10.01 23.44 -12.54
N GLY A 21 -10.11 24.32 -11.56
CA GLY A 21 -10.58 24.00 -10.21
C GLY A 21 -9.55 23.21 -9.37
N PRO A 22 -9.74 23.20 -8.06
CA PRO A 22 -8.87 22.45 -7.16
C PRO A 22 -9.11 20.94 -7.27
N ILE A 23 -8.10 20.15 -6.94
CA ILE A 23 -8.20 18.68 -6.92
C ILE A 23 -9.36 18.19 -6.05
N SER A 24 -9.61 18.84 -4.91
CA SER A 24 -10.73 18.48 -4.02
C SER A 24 -12.08 18.46 -4.77
N MET A 25 -12.30 19.39 -5.67
CA MET A 25 -13.51 19.43 -6.50
C MET A 25 -13.64 18.18 -7.37
N TRP A 26 -12.56 17.73 -7.97
CA TRP A 26 -12.56 16.53 -8.82
C TRP A 26 -12.75 15.27 -8.00
N LEU A 27 -12.15 15.20 -6.78
CA LEU A 27 -12.34 14.09 -5.87
C LEU A 27 -13.80 14.02 -5.39
N ASP A 28 -14.43 15.15 -5.08
CA ASP A 28 -15.83 15.22 -4.69
C ASP A 28 -16.76 14.75 -5.82
N ARG A 29 -16.50 15.14 -7.04
CA ARG A 29 -17.25 14.67 -8.22
C ARG A 29 -17.17 13.17 -8.43
N LEU A 30 -16.00 12.58 -8.18
CA LEU A 30 -15.85 11.12 -8.22
C LEU A 30 -16.59 10.44 -7.08
N ALA A 31 -16.59 11.03 -5.88
CA ALA A 31 -17.35 10.55 -4.74
C ALA A 31 -18.86 10.56 -5.01
N ASP A 32 -19.37 11.58 -5.72
CA ASP A 32 -20.78 11.70 -6.09
C ASP A 32 -21.27 10.60 -7.05
N LEU A 33 -20.34 9.88 -7.71
CA LEU A 33 -20.68 8.71 -8.54
C LEU A 33 -21.04 7.47 -7.71
N GLY A 34 -20.91 7.52 -6.38
CA GLY A 34 -21.29 6.44 -5.48
C GLY A 34 -20.54 5.13 -5.77
N ASP A 35 -21.29 4.06 -6.00
CA ASP A 35 -20.74 2.71 -6.23
C ASP A 35 -20.21 2.47 -7.65
N ALA A 36 -19.96 3.51 -8.43
CA ALA A 36 -19.44 3.38 -9.79
C ALA A 36 -18.12 2.59 -9.81
N LYS A 37 -18.01 1.66 -10.74
CA LYS A 37 -16.81 0.85 -10.92
C LYS A 37 -15.72 1.64 -11.62
N TYR A 38 -14.47 1.18 -11.51
CA TYR A 38 -13.31 1.81 -12.14
C TYR A 38 -13.55 2.23 -13.61
N PRO A 39 -14.05 1.36 -14.52
CA PRO A 39 -14.28 1.77 -15.89
C PRO A 39 -15.27 2.93 -16.03
N GLN A 40 -16.30 2.97 -15.19
CA GLN A 40 -17.30 4.02 -15.18
C GLN A 40 -16.73 5.35 -14.69
N GLN A 41 -15.88 5.34 -13.67
CA GLN A 41 -15.20 6.52 -13.17
C GLN A 41 -14.22 7.09 -14.20
N ILE A 42 -13.47 6.23 -14.89
CA ILE A 42 -12.58 6.63 -15.99
C ILE A 42 -13.39 7.24 -17.14
N ALA A 43 -14.48 6.60 -17.57
CA ALA A 43 -15.34 7.08 -18.63
C ALA A 43 -15.92 8.47 -18.28
N TYR A 44 -16.39 8.65 -17.07
CA TYR A 44 -16.91 9.94 -16.60
C TYR A 44 -15.91 11.07 -16.79
N LEU A 45 -14.66 10.90 -16.34
CA LEU A 45 -13.63 11.93 -16.49
C LEU A 45 -13.23 12.16 -17.93
N ARG A 46 -13.11 11.12 -18.73
CA ARG A 46 -12.67 11.23 -20.12
C ARG A 46 -13.75 11.76 -21.05
N GLU A 47 -14.94 11.24 -20.94
CA GLU A 47 -16.04 11.58 -21.86
C GLU A 47 -16.72 12.91 -21.51
N ASN A 48 -16.90 13.19 -20.23
CA ASN A 48 -17.60 14.40 -19.79
C ASN A 48 -16.67 15.59 -19.56
N HIS A 49 -15.37 15.35 -19.28
CA HIS A 49 -14.43 16.39 -18.89
C HIS A 49 -13.13 16.40 -19.71
N GLY A 50 -12.99 15.54 -20.69
CA GLY A 50 -11.85 15.56 -21.61
C GLY A 50 -10.51 15.15 -20.98
N PHE A 51 -10.53 14.38 -19.89
CA PHE A 51 -9.31 13.89 -19.25
C PHE A 51 -8.55 12.93 -20.16
N SER A 52 -7.22 13.01 -20.11
CA SER A 52 -6.36 11.94 -20.64
C SER A 52 -6.48 10.68 -19.80
N GLN A 53 -6.13 9.54 -20.36
CA GLN A 53 -6.11 8.27 -19.60
C GLN A 53 -5.21 8.37 -18.36
N ALA A 54 -4.05 9.01 -18.48
CA ALA A 54 -3.11 9.18 -17.37
C ALA A 54 -3.68 10.02 -16.23
N HIS A 55 -4.30 11.15 -16.54
CA HIS A 55 -4.91 12.04 -15.55
C HIS A 55 -6.15 11.41 -14.91
N ALA A 56 -7.03 10.79 -15.70
CA ALA A 56 -8.19 10.08 -15.18
C ALA A 56 -7.78 8.95 -14.23
N ASN A 57 -6.81 8.14 -14.65
CA ASN A 57 -6.29 7.07 -13.83
C ASN A 57 -5.68 7.57 -12.51
N ALA A 58 -4.94 8.67 -12.54
CA ALA A 58 -4.35 9.26 -11.35
C ALA A 58 -5.41 9.62 -10.30
N LEU A 59 -6.50 10.27 -10.70
CA LEU A 59 -7.59 10.64 -9.80
C LEU A 59 -8.37 9.41 -9.31
N VAL A 60 -8.75 8.52 -10.22
CA VAL A 60 -9.57 7.35 -9.86
C VAL A 60 -8.82 6.41 -8.92
N MET A 61 -7.56 6.12 -9.20
CA MET A 61 -6.74 5.27 -8.33
C MET A 61 -6.49 5.93 -6.97
N TYR A 62 -6.34 7.26 -6.93
CA TYR A 62 -6.22 8.00 -5.68
C TYR A 62 -7.49 7.89 -4.83
N VAL A 63 -8.67 8.12 -5.43
CA VAL A 63 -9.97 8.02 -4.75
C VAL A 63 -10.22 6.60 -4.25
N ARG A 64 -9.88 5.59 -5.04
CA ARG A 64 -10.03 4.18 -4.68
C ARG A 64 -9.02 3.71 -3.65
N ASN A 65 -8.16 4.61 -3.20
CA ASN A 65 -7.17 4.34 -2.16
C ASN A 65 -6.24 3.16 -2.50
N SER A 66 -5.89 3.04 -3.78
CA SER A 66 -4.94 2.02 -4.23
C SER A 66 -3.61 2.13 -3.49
N PRO A 67 -3.00 1.02 -3.08
CA PRO A 67 -1.68 1.04 -2.42
C PRO A 67 -0.60 1.76 -3.24
N THR A 68 -0.74 1.79 -4.57
CA THR A 68 0.21 2.45 -5.46
C THR A 68 -0.14 3.92 -5.77
N SER A 69 -1.25 4.42 -5.25
CA SER A 69 -1.72 5.79 -5.53
C SER A 69 -1.12 6.86 -4.63
N LYS A 70 -0.55 6.47 -3.51
CA LYS A 70 0.08 7.33 -2.51
C LYS A 70 1.47 6.83 -2.18
N ARG A 71 2.40 7.76 -1.93
CA ARG A 71 3.74 7.41 -1.41
C ARG A 71 3.76 7.59 0.09
N PHE A 72 4.17 6.55 0.79
CA PHE A 72 4.40 6.62 2.22
C PHE A 72 5.81 7.13 2.50
N LYS A 73 5.95 8.08 3.41
CA LYS A 73 7.24 8.60 3.86
C LYS A 73 7.72 7.88 5.10
N THR A 74 6.80 7.48 5.96
CA THR A 74 7.06 6.79 7.23
C THR A 74 6.24 5.51 7.33
N PRO A 75 6.66 4.55 8.16
CA PRO A 75 5.83 3.38 8.46
C PRO A 75 4.45 3.75 9.03
N ASP A 76 4.37 4.80 9.83
CA ASP A 76 3.11 5.28 10.39
C ASP A 76 2.13 5.74 9.32
N ASP A 77 2.61 6.35 8.24
CA ASP A 77 1.77 6.71 7.08
C ASP A 77 1.11 5.48 6.47
N PHE A 78 1.84 4.37 6.39
CA PHE A 78 1.30 3.11 5.91
C PHE A 78 0.27 2.53 6.88
N PHE A 79 0.60 2.47 8.17
CA PHE A 79 -0.31 1.92 9.18
C PHE A 79 -1.63 2.71 9.27
N ALA A 80 -1.58 4.02 9.07
CA ALA A 80 -2.76 4.87 9.06
C ALA A 80 -3.76 4.54 7.93
N THR A 81 -3.34 3.84 6.90
CA THR A 81 -4.22 3.40 5.79
C THR A 81 -4.92 2.08 6.07
N LEU A 82 -4.52 1.36 7.10
CA LEU A 82 -5.06 0.05 7.42
C LEU A 82 -6.33 0.15 8.27
N ASP A 83 -7.13 -0.91 8.23
CA ASP A 83 -8.16 -1.14 9.24
C ASP A 83 -7.52 -1.13 10.65
N PRO A 84 -8.18 -0.59 11.69
CA PRO A 84 -7.59 -0.50 13.02
C PRO A 84 -7.08 -1.82 13.60
N VAL A 85 -7.75 -2.93 13.34
CA VAL A 85 -7.30 -4.27 13.77
C VAL A 85 -6.03 -4.66 13.04
N ALA A 86 -6.01 -4.52 11.72
CA ALA A 86 -4.84 -4.80 10.89
C ALA A 86 -3.65 -3.91 11.24
N ALA A 87 -3.89 -2.63 11.53
CA ALA A 87 -2.85 -1.69 11.95
C ALA A 87 -2.21 -2.10 13.27
N THR A 88 -3.02 -2.50 14.26
CA THR A 88 -2.54 -2.99 15.55
C THR A 88 -1.69 -4.25 15.36
N THR A 89 -2.19 -5.21 14.61
CA THR A 89 -1.47 -6.46 14.33
C THR A 89 -0.14 -6.20 13.62
N ALA A 90 -0.13 -5.37 12.59
CA ALA A 90 1.10 -5.01 11.87
C ALA A 90 2.11 -4.33 12.78
N HIS A 91 1.65 -3.40 13.61
CA HIS A 91 2.48 -2.71 14.58
C HIS A 91 3.09 -3.67 15.61
N ASP A 92 2.28 -4.58 16.14
CA ASP A 92 2.71 -5.56 17.13
C ASP A 92 3.73 -6.56 16.56
N ILE A 93 3.57 -6.98 15.31
CA ILE A 93 4.55 -7.82 14.61
C ILE A 93 5.92 -7.13 14.57
N PHE A 94 5.97 -5.89 14.11
CA PHE A 94 7.24 -5.16 14.05
C PHE A 94 7.81 -4.86 15.43
N ALA A 95 6.97 -4.51 16.39
CA ALA A 95 7.40 -4.28 17.77
C ALA A 95 8.01 -5.52 18.40
N ALA A 96 7.39 -6.67 18.22
CA ALA A 96 7.92 -7.96 18.73
C ALA A 96 9.30 -8.28 18.14
N ILE A 97 9.47 -8.05 16.84
CA ILE A 97 10.74 -8.29 16.17
C ILE A 97 11.82 -7.29 16.62
N THR A 98 11.51 -5.99 16.66
CA THR A 98 12.48 -4.95 17.04
C THR A 98 12.83 -4.99 18.53
N ASN A 99 11.91 -5.42 19.38
CA ASN A 99 12.20 -5.65 20.80
C ASN A 99 13.20 -6.80 21.01
N THR A 100 13.11 -7.83 20.16
CA THR A 100 14.04 -8.97 20.19
C THR A 100 15.38 -8.63 19.52
N TYR A 101 15.31 -7.86 18.44
CA TYR A 101 16.48 -7.49 17.62
C TYR A 101 16.56 -5.98 17.45
N PRO A 102 17.04 -5.22 18.48
CA PRO A 102 17.01 -3.75 18.46
C PRO A 102 17.87 -3.09 17.37
N ALA A 103 18.77 -3.84 16.74
CA ALA A 103 19.59 -3.33 15.63
C ALA A 103 18.82 -3.20 14.32
N LEU A 104 17.62 -3.78 14.22
CA LEU A 104 16.77 -3.65 13.03
C LEU A 104 16.07 -2.30 13.00
N GLU A 105 16.08 -1.68 11.82
CA GLU A 105 15.40 -0.42 11.56
C GLU A 105 14.11 -0.65 10.76
N LEU A 106 13.01 -0.05 11.20
CA LEU A 106 11.75 -0.03 10.46
C LEU A 106 11.73 1.17 9.50
N VAL A 107 11.65 0.90 8.22
CA VAL A 107 11.69 1.90 7.16
C VAL A 107 10.62 1.63 6.11
N ILE A 108 10.36 2.61 5.23
CA ILE A 108 9.57 2.38 4.01
C ILE A 108 10.53 2.08 2.84
N ALA A 109 10.31 0.96 2.18
CA ALA A 109 10.95 0.61 0.92
C ALA A 109 9.92 -0.04 -0.01
N TRP A 110 9.98 0.28 -1.30
CA TRP A 110 8.95 -0.14 -2.29
C TRP A 110 7.52 0.16 -1.82
N ASN A 111 7.38 1.29 -1.15
CA ASN A 111 6.10 1.77 -0.59
C ASN A 111 5.46 0.83 0.44
N GLN A 112 6.29 0.06 1.15
CA GLN A 112 5.86 -0.88 2.20
C GLN A 112 6.78 -0.78 3.41
N PRO A 113 6.28 -1.09 4.63
CA PRO A 113 7.14 -1.16 5.80
C PRO A 113 8.06 -2.38 5.73
N MET A 114 9.33 -2.13 5.98
CA MET A 114 10.41 -3.12 5.90
C MET A 114 11.33 -2.97 7.10
N LEU A 115 11.77 -4.10 7.65
CA LEU A 115 12.89 -4.12 8.58
C LEU A 115 14.19 -4.36 7.82
N ARG A 116 15.22 -3.58 8.17
CA ARG A 116 16.54 -3.70 7.57
C ARG A 116 17.64 -3.64 8.63
N ILE A 117 18.78 -4.20 8.31
CA ILE A 117 20.02 -4.06 9.07
C ILE A 117 21.21 -3.99 8.09
N ASP A 118 22.14 -3.08 8.33
CA ASP A 118 23.32 -2.87 7.46
C ASP A 118 22.95 -2.74 5.97
N GLY A 119 21.88 -2.01 5.68
CA GLY A 119 21.39 -1.82 4.32
C GLY A 119 20.71 -3.01 3.66
N LYS A 120 20.55 -4.13 4.39
CA LYS A 120 19.88 -5.34 3.89
C LYS A 120 18.49 -5.47 4.49
N TYR A 121 17.52 -5.75 3.63
CA TYR A 121 16.14 -5.99 4.07
C TYR A 121 15.98 -7.42 4.57
N VAL A 122 15.33 -7.55 5.72
CA VAL A 122 15.15 -8.82 6.43
C VAL A 122 13.73 -9.33 6.29
N ILE A 123 12.76 -8.48 6.51
CA ILE A 123 11.34 -8.82 6.39
C ILE A 123 10.52 -7.60 6.01
N GLY A 124 9.54 -7.81 5.15
CA GLY A 124 8.57 -6.80 4.74
C GLY A 124 7.15 -7.23 5.02
N LEU A 125 6.23 -6.27 5.06
CA LEU A 125 4.82 -6.50 5.28
C LEU A 125 4.02 -5.76 4.22
N SER A 126 3.02 -6.43 3.67
CA SER A 126 1.96 -5.81 2.89
C SER A 126 0.59 -6.21 3.43
N ALA A 127 -0.42 -5.43 3.13
CA ALA A 127 -1.77 -5.67 3.58
C ALA A 127 -2.70 -5.93 2.39
N ALA A 128 -3.54 -6.94 2.52
CA ALA A 128 -4.67 -7.21 1.64
C ALA A 128 -5.98 -7.01 2.40
N LYS A 129 -7.09 -7.20 1.73
CA LYS A 129 -8.41 -6.97 2.34
C LYS A 129 -8.66 -7.82 3.59
N ASN A 130 -8.22 -9.08 3.57
CA ASN A 130 -8.59 -10.07 4.58
C ASN A 130 -7.37 -10.70 5.28
N HIS A 131 -6.16 -10.26 4.97
CA HIS A 131 -4.94 -10.82 5.57
C HIS A 131 -3.77 -9.85 5.45
N LEU A 132 -2.74 -10.09 6.27
CA LEU A 132 -1.43 -9.49 6.10
C LEU A 132 -0.51 -10.49 5.41
N LEU A 133 0.42 -10.00 4.62
CA LEU A 133 1.41 -10.80 3.90
C LEU A 133 2.80 -10.45 4.42
N LEU A 134 3.51 -11.43 4.95
CA LEU A 134 4.88 -11.27 5.44
C LEU A 134 5.86 -11.87 4.44
N ASN A 135 6.92 -11.12 4.14
CA ASN A 135 7.95 -11.50 3.18
C ASN A 135 9.34 -11.49 3.85
N PRO A 136 9.88 -12.64 4.25
CA PRO A 136 11.23 -12.74 4.78
C PRO A 136 12.31 -12.74 3.69
N PHE A 137 11.98 -12.50 2.44
CA PHE A 137 12.87 -12.42 1.28
C PHE A 137 13.64 -13.71 0.94
N SER A 138 13.40 -14.81 1.63
CA SER A 138 14.09 -16.07 1.42
C SER A 138 13.14 -17.25 1.51
N GLY A 139 13.14 -18.09 0.49
CA GLY A 139 12.43 -19.38 0.51
C GLY A 139 13.03 -20.35 1.49
N ASP A 140 14.34 -20.28 1.73
CA ASP A 140 15.05 -21.14 2.68
C ASP A 140 14.63 -20.86 4.13
N VAL A 141 14.40 -19.60 4.47
CA VAL A 141 13.85 -19.21 5.78
C VAL A 141 12.46 -19.80 5.96
N LEU A 142 11.59 -19.72 4.97
CA LEU A 142 10.26 -20.33 5.05
C LEU A 142 10.32 -21.85 5.20
N ALA A 143 11.24 -22.52 4.50
CA ALA A 143 11.44 -23.96 4.62
C ALA A 143 11.92 -24.34 6.05
N THR A 144 12.80 -23.55 6.65
CA THR A 144 13.29 -23.76 8.00
C THR A 144 12.17 -23.69 9.04
N PHE A 145 11.17 -22.83 8.81
CA PHE A 145 10.05 -22.64 9.72
C PHE A 145 8.76 -23.35 9.25
N ALA A 146 8.85 -24.32 8.35
CA ALA A 146 7.69 -25.01 7.76
C ALA A 146 6.75 -25.61 8.83
N GLU A 147 7.28 -26.18 9.90
CA GLU A 147 6.47 -26.72 11.00
C GLU A 147 5.71 -25.60 11.76
N ALA A 148 6.38 -24.51 12.05
CA ALA A 148 5.76 -23.36 12.73
C ALA A 148 4.72 -22.66 11.86
N LEU A 149 4.85 -22.76 10.55
CA LEU A 149 3.92 -22.19 9.57
C LEU A 149 2.84 -23.18 9.12
N ALA A 150 2.79 -24.37 9.71
CA ALA A 150 1.71 -25.32 9.46
C ALA A 150 0.37 -24.67 9.84
N GLY A 151 -0.60 -24.73 8.94
CA GLY A 151 -1.90 -24.06 9.11
C GLY A 151 -1.98 -22.65 8.54
N TYR A 152 -0.86 -22.07 8.10
CA TYR A 152 -0.84 -20.80 7.35
C TYR A 152 -0.66 -21.05 5.87
N GLU A 153 -1.21 -20.15 5.04
CA GLU A 153 -0.97 -20.20 3.60
C GLU A 153 0.43 -19.66 3.30
N VAL A 154 1.30 -20.55 2.82
CA VAL A 154 2.70 -20.25 2.49
C VAL A 154 2.90 -20.28 0.99
N ASN A 155 3.44 -19.18 0.44
CA ASN A 155 3.85 -19.06 -0.95
C ASN A 155 5.37 -19.28 -1.07
N LYS A 156 5.93 -19.06 -2.26
CA LYS A 156 7.36 -19.27 -2.50
C LYS A 156 8.28 -18.45 -1.59
N ARG A 157 7.89 -17.22 -1.24
CA ARG A 157 8.70 -16.29 -0.43
C ARG A 157 7.92 -15.56 0.65
N THR A 158 6.63 -15.83 0.76
CA THR A 158 5.72 -15.10 1.65
C THR A 158 4.79 -16.06 2.36
N PHE A 159 4.23 -15.60 3.46
CA PHE A 159 3.13 -16.30 4.13
C PHE A 159 2.07 -15.31 4.60
N LYS A 160 0.84 -15.79 4.72
CA LYS A 160 -0.31 -14.99 5.12
C LYS A 160 -0.62 -15.20 6.60
N VAL A 161 -0.97 -14.13 7.26
CA VAL A 161 -1.53 -14.16 8.62
C VAL A 161 -2.85 -13.41 8.66
N PRO A 162 -3.79 -13.79 9.58
CA PRO A 162 -5.03 -13.06 9.74
C PRO A 162 -4.81 -11.60 10.11
N LEU A 163 -5.81 -10.74 9.85
CA LEU A 163 -5.74 -9.33 10.25
C LEU A 163 -5.69 -9.15 11.78
N ASP A 164 -6.24 -10.09 12.51
CA ASP A 164 -6.32 -10.14 13.98
C ASP A 164 -5.36 -11.19 14.58
N TRP A 165 -4.25 -11.43 13.91
CA TRP A 165 -3.27 -12.43 14.35
C TRP A 165 -2.66 -12.07 15.71
N GLU A 166 -2.68 -13.06 16.65
CA GLU A 166 -2.12 -12.97 18.00
C GLU A 166 -0.79 -13.73 18.13
#